data_c0e6cb9c56cd9d743d896ed31a2db966
#
_entry.id   c0e6cb9c56cd9d743d896ed31a2db966
#
_cell.length_a   1.000
_cell.length_b   1.000
_cell.length_c   1.000
_cell.angle_alpha   90.00
_cell.angle_beta   90.00
_cell.angle_gamma   90.00
#
_symmetry.space_group_name_H-M   'P 1'
#
loop_
_entity.id
_entity.type
_entity.pdbx_description
1 polymer ?
#
loop_
_entity_poly.entity_id
_entity_poly.type
_entity_poly.pdbx_seq_one_letter_code
_entity_poly.pdbx_strand_id
1 'polypeptide(L)'
;KREDLNHTGAHKVNNTIGQALLAKRSGKTRIIAETGAGQHGVATATVAARLGMECVVYMGEDDIKRQTLNVYRMKLLGATVKSVTSGSRTLKDALNEAMRDWVTNVDNTFYIIGTAAGPHPYPMLVRDFQSIIGREARRQCLEQTGKLPNAVVACVGGGSNAIGLFHPFLADESVAMYGVEAGGDG
;
A
#
# COMPACT_ATOMS: atom_id res chain seq x y z
N LYS A 1 -11.70 13.38 2.19
CA LYS A 1 -10.26 13.35 1.83
C LYS A 1 -10.06 12.61 0.49
N ARG A 2 -9.54 13.31 -0.51
CA ARG A 2 -9.47 12.86 -1.91
C ARG A 2 -8.09 12.26 -2.22
N GLU A 3 -7.82 11.04 -1.75
CA GLU A 3 -6.56 10.33 -2.03
C GLU A 3 -6.46 9.82 -3.48
N ASP A 4 -7.56 9.82 -4.22
CA ASP A 4 -7.58 9.57 -5.67
C ASP A 4 -6.92 10.69 -6.50
N LEU A 5 -6.78 11.89 -5.94
CA LEU A 5 -6.02 12.99 -6.55
C LEU A 5 -4.51 12.89 -6.29
N ASN A 6 -4.08 11.95 -5.46
CA ASN A 6 -2.68 11.70 -5.21
C ASN A 6 -2.01 11.07 -6.44
N HIS A 7 -0.69 11.20 -6.55
CA HIS A 7 0.05 10.56 -7.65
C HIS A 7 -0.21 9.05 -7.65
N THR A 8 -0.39 8.45 -8.80
CA THR A 8 -0.83 7.07 -9.07
C THR A 8 -2.34 6.83 -8.91
N GLY A 9 -3.12 7.78 -8.44
CA GLY A 9 -4.58 7.72 -8.35
C GLY A 9 -5.10 7.02 -7.08
N ALA A 10 -4.27 6.87 -6.04
CA ALA A 10 -4.66 6.26 -4.77
C ALA A 10 -3.70 6.61 -3.64
N HIS A 11 -4.07 6.24 -2.40
CA HIS A 11 -3.28 6.47 -1.17
C HIS A 11 -1.97 5.67 -1.11
N LYS A 12 -1.78 4.67 -1.93
CA LYS A 12 -0.64 3.72 -1.83
C LYS A 12 0.72 4.40 -1.93
N VAL A 13 0.83 5.48 -2.68
CA VAL A 13 2.10 6.22 -2.85
C VAL A 13 2.63 6.78 -1.54
N ASN A 14 1.78 7.15 -0.58
CA ASN A 14 2.20 7.65 0.74
C ASN A 14 3.11 6.63 1.45
N ASN A 15 2.69 5.38 1.44
CA ASN A 15 3.42 4.28 2.06
C ASN A 15 4.65 3.86 1.21
N THR A 16 4.49 3.71 -0.11
CA THR A 16 5.56 3.21 -0.96
C THR A 16 6.74 4.16 -1.04
N ILE A 17 6.53 5.46 -1.05
CA ILE A 17 7.62 6.44 -1.05
C ILE A 17 8.41 6.38 0.26
N GLY A 18 7.73 6.26 1.41
CA GLY A 18 8.37 6.13 2.71
C GLY A 18 9.24 4.88 2.79
N GLN A 19 8.69 3.72 2.42
CA GLN A 19 9.43 2.46 2.46
C GLN A 19 10.57 2.43 1.42
N ALA A 20 10.38 2.99 0.22
CA ALA A 20 11.44 3.06 -0.79
C ALA A 20 12.61 3.95 -0.35
N LEU A 21 12.35 5.05 0.35
CA LEU A 21 13.38 5.89 0.95
C LEU A 21 14.14 5.16 2.06
N LEU A 22 13.44 4.35 2.88
CA LEU A 22 14.10 3.47 3.86
C LEU A 22 14.99 2.44 3.16
N ALA A 23 14.49 1.79 2.11
CA ALA A 23 15.26 0.83 1.32
C ALA A 23 16.56 1.47 0.78
N LYS A 24 16.45 2.64 0.18
CA LYS A 24 17.60 3.39 -0.35
C LYS A 24 18.60 3.77 0.75
N ARG A 25 18.13 4.24 1.91
CA ARG A 25 18.98 4.58 3.06
C ARG A 25 19.68 3.36 3.65
N SER A 26 19.06 2.17 3.55
CA SER A 26 19.63 0.89 3.96
C SER A 26 20.55 0.26 2.91
N GLY A 27 20.88 0.97 1.82
CA GLY A 27 21.77 0.49 0.77
C GLY A 27 21.14 -0.59 -0.13
N LYS A 28 19.83 -0.80 -0.08
CA LYS A 28 19.16 -1.76 -0.95
C LYS A 28 19.05 -1.21 -2.37
N THR A 29 19.28 -2.09 -3.34
CA THR A 29 19.25 -1.74 -4.78
C THR A 29 18.02 -2.28 -5.50
N ARG A 30 17.32 -3.21 -4.86
CA ARG A 30 16.15 -3.90 -5.39
C ARG A 30 14.98 -3.79 -4.42
N ILE A 31 13.80 -3.52 -4.96
CA ILE A 31 12.53 -3.55 -4.22
C ILE A 31 11.60 -4.60 -4.82
N ILE A 32 10.87 -5.27 -3.94
CA ILE A 32 9.79 -6.18 -4.33
C ILE A 32 8.49 -5.79 -3.63
N ALA A 33 7.37 -6.14 -4.25
CA ALA A 33 6.05 -5.95 -3.69
C ALA A 33 5.10 -7.06 -4.15
N GLU A 34 4.07 -7.30 -3.37
CA GLU A 34 2.86 -8.02 -3.78
C GLU A 34 1.79 -7.04 -4.27
N THR A 35 0.89 -7.52 -5.11
CA THR A 35 -0.30 -6.74 -5.47
C THR A 35 -1.46 -7.64 -5.89
N GLY A 36 -2.68 -7.25 -5.58
CA GLY A 36 -3.92 -7.86 -6.06
C GLY A 36 -4.58 -6.97 -7.11
N ALA A 37 -5.27 -5.91 -6.71
CA ALA A 37 -5.88 -4.95 -7.61
C ALA A 37 -4.88 -4.13 -8.46
N GLY A 38 -3.59 -4.23 -8.19
CA GLY A 38 -2.53 -3.58 -8.96
C GLY A 38 -2.11 -2.20 -8.48
N GLN A 39 -2.87 -1.52 -7.65
CA GLN A 39 -2.56 -0.14 -7.21
C GLN A 39 -1.27 -0.06 -6.38
N HIS A 40 -1.05 -1.03 -5.49
CA HIS A 40 0.19 -1.09 -4.73
C HIS A 40 1.39 -1.36 -5.63
N GLY A 41 1.26 -2.27 -6.59
CA GLY A 41 2.30 -2.56 -7.59
C GLY A 41 2.64 -1.33 -8.44
N VAL A 42 1.65 -0.58 -8.92
CA VAL A 42 1.87 0.66 -9.69
C VAL A 42 2.58 1.70 -8.83
N ALA A 43 2.16 1.90 -7.58
CA ALA A 43 2.82 2.85 -6.67
C ALA A 43 4.27 2.45 -6.38
N THR A 44 4.54 1.15 -6.16
CA THR A 44 5.90 0.63 -5.95
C THR A 44 6.75 0.80 -7.19
N ALA A 45 6.25 0.44 -8.37
CA ALA A 45 6.96 0.64 -9.64
C ALA A 45 7.30 2.13 -9.90
N THR A 46 6.37 3.04 -9.54
CA THR A 46 6.57 4.48 -9.67
C THR A 46 7.74 4.98 -8.81
N VAL A 47 7.76 4.61 -7.53
CA VAL A 47 8.84 5.05 -6.64
C VAL A 47 10.18 4.40 -6.98
N ALA A 48 10.16 3.14 -7.44
CA ALA A 48 11.35 2.44 -7.93
C ALA A 48 11.96 3.15 -9.14
N ALA A 49 11.15 3.46 -10.14
CA ALA A 49 11.59 4.22 -11.32
C ALA A 49 12.17 5.58 -10.93
N ARG A 50 11.51 6.31 -10.01
CA ARG A 50 11.98 7.62 -9.52
C ARG A 50 13.32 7.56 -8.80
N LEU A 51 13.59 6.45 -8.08
CA LEU A 51 14.81 6.29 -7.27
C LEU A 51 15.91 5.48 -7.95
N GLY A 52 15.68 4.99 -9.18
CA GLY A 52 16.63 4.19 -9.96
C GLY A 52 16.88 2.80 -9.34
N MET A 53 15.84 2.17 -8.78
CA MET A 53 15.93 0.86 -8.13
C MET A 53 15.28 -0.21 -9.01
N GLU A 54 15.85 -1.42 -9.00
CA GLU A 54 15.19 -2.59 -9.59
C GLU A 54 13.86 -2.85 -8.88
N CYS A 55 12.83 -3.20 -9.64
CA CYS A 55 11.50 -3.46 -9.10
C CYS A 55 10.91 -4.75 -9.64
N VAL A 56 10.50 -5.64 -8.72
CA VAL A 56 9.77 -6.87 -9.05
C VAL A 56 8.43 -6.87 -8.30
N VAL A 57 7.34 -7.06 -9.02
CA VAL A 57 5.99 -7.12 -8.45
C VAL A 57 5.40 -8.50 -8.67
N TYR A 58 5.02 -9.16 -7.58
CA TYR A 58 4.32 -10.44 -7.58
C TYR A 58 2.81 -10.20 -7.65
N MET A 59 2.15 -10.89 -8.58
CA MET A 59 0.71 -10.75 -8.79
C MET A 59 0.10 -12.08 -9.20
N GLY A 60 -1.02 -12.44 -8.61
CA GLY A 60 -1.74 -13.65 -8.96
C GLY A 60 -2.17 -13.64 -10.43
N GLU A 61 -2.12 -14.81 -11.09
CA GLU A 61 -2.45 -14.93 -12.51
C GLU A 61 -3.86 -14.43 -12.83
N ASP A 62 -4.81 -14.73 -11.95
CA ASP A 62 -6.21 -14.31 -12.14
C ASP A 62 -6.38 -12.79 -11.94
N ASP A 63 -5.61 -12.20 -11.03
CA ASP A 63 -5.57 -10.75 -10.83
C ASP A 63 -4.91 -10.04 -12.03
N ILE A 64 -3.86 -10.62 -12.62
CA ILE A 64 -3.21 -10.10 -13.84
C ILE A 64 -4.23 -9.99 -14.98
N LYS A 65 -5.07 -11.02 -15.18
CA LYS A 65 -6.12 -11.03 -16.20
C LYS A 65 -7.17 -9.94 -15.99
N ARG A 66 -7.54 -9.70 -14.73
CA ARG A 66 -8.54 -8.69 -14.35
C ARG A 66 -8.02 -7.26 -14.41
N GLN A 67 -6.72 -7.07 -14.18
CA GLN A 67 -6.07 -5.78 -13.95
C GLN A 67 -4.99 -5.46 -15.01
N THR A 68 -5.24 -5.81 -16.26
CA THR A 68 -4.28 -5.66 -17.37
C THR A 68 -3.74 -4.24 -17.53
N LEU A 69 -4.56 -3.22 -17.28
CA LEU A 69 -4.13 -1.82 -17.34
C LEU A 69 -3.06 -1.50 -16.29
N ASN A 70 -3.24 -1.98 -15.06
CA ASN A 70 -2.25 -1.77 -14.00
C ASN A 70 -0.96 -2.56 -14.28
N VAL A 71 -1.07 -3.76 -14.84
CA VAL A 71 0.09 -4.55 -15.29
C VAL A 71 0.87 -3.80 -16.38
N TYR A 72 0.17 -3.22 -17.35
CA TYR A 72 0.79 -2.40 -18.39
C TYR A 72 1.52 -1.18 -17.79
N ARG A 73 0.88 -0.46 -16.86
CA ARG A 73 1.50 0.69 -16.16
C ARG A 73 2.77 0.30 -15.40
N MET A 74 2.76 -0.83 -14.68
CA MET A 74 3.94 -1.33 -13.97
C MET A 74 5.10 -1.63 -14.93
N LYS A 75 4.81 -2.30 -16.05
CA LYS A 75 5.82 -2.61 -17.08
C LYS A 75 6.36 -1.35 -17.75
N LEU A 76 5.50 -0.37 -18.04
CA LEU A 76 5.91 0.92 -18.60
C LEU A 76 6.87 1.68 -17.68
N LEU A 77 6.70 1.53 -16.37
CA LEU A 77 7.59 2.08 -15.33
C LEU A 77 8.87 1.27 -15.11
N GLY A 78 9.10 0.22 -15.91
CA GLY A 78 10.29 -0.63 -15.84
C GLY A 78 10.24 -1.75 -14.81
N ALA A 79 9.11 -1.98 -14.16
CA ALA A 79 8.98 -3.09 -13.21
C ALA A 79 8.78 -4.44 -13.92
N THR A 80 9.38 -5.48 -13.36
CA THR A 80 9.09 -6.86 -13.74
C THR A 80 7.87 -7.36 -12.98
N VAL A 81 6.81 -7.74 -13.69
CA VAL A 81 5.62 -8.37 -13.07
C VAL A 81 5.75 -9.87 -13.18
N LYS A 82 5.85 -10.55 -12.04
CA LYS A 82 5.90 -12.02 -11.92
C LYS A 82 4.52 -12.58 -11.64
N SER A 83 4.04 -13.42 -12.55
CA SER A 83 2.77 -14.14 -12.39
C SER A 83 2.92 -15.27 -11.36
N VAL A 84 2.00 -15.33 -10.41
CA VAL A 84 1.90 -16.42 -9.43
C VAL A 84 0.75 -17.33 -9.81
N THR A 85 1.10 -18.57 -10.15
CA THR A 85 0.18 -19.60 -10.65
C THR A 85 -0.18 -20.65 -9.59
N SER A 86 0.45 -20.61 -8.43
CA SER A 86 0.19 -21.52 -7.32
C SER A 86 -1.03 -21.08 -6.48
N GLY A 87 -1.63 -22.02 -5.77
CA GLY A 87 -2.73 -21.78 -4.83
C GLY A 87 -3.99 -21.22 -5.50
N SER A 88 -4.59 -20.20 -4.88
CA SER A 88 -5.77 -19.52 -5.41
C SER A 88 -5.45 -18.50 -6.53
N ARG A 89 -4.18 -18.30 -6.84
CA ARG A 89 -3.67 -17.38 -7.86
C ARG A 89 -4.11 -15.92 -7.66
N THR A 90 -4.19 -15.52 -6.37
CA THR A 90 -4.63 -14.19 -5.93
C THR A 90 -3.59 -13.54 -5.01
N LEU A 91 -3.96 -12.41 -4.40
CA LEU A 91 -3.10 -11.61 -3.51
C LEU A 91 -2.39 -12.43 -2.42
N LYS A 92 -3.05 -13.43 -1.80
CA LYS A 92 -2.46 -14.26 -0.74
C LYS A 92 -1.23 -15.02 -1.25
N ASP A 93 -1.34 -15.61 -2.43
CA ASP A 93 -0.23 -16.38 -3.01
C ASP A 93 0.89 -15.46 -3.52
N ALA A 94 0.52 -14.29 -4.06
CA ALA A 94 1.48 -13.25 -4.43
C ALA A 94 2.31 -12.77 -3.22
N LEU A 95 1.67 -12.59 -2.06
CA LEU A 95 2.35 -12.24 -0.81
C LEU A 95 3.33 -13.33 -0.37
N ASN A 96 2.92 -14.60 -0.44
CA ASN A 96 3.78 -15.73 -0.08
C ASN A 96 5.02 -15.82 -0.98
N GLU A 97 4.86 -15.64 -2.30
CA GLU A 97 6.00 -15.64 -3.24
C GLU A 97 6.93 -14.43 -3.03
N ALA A 98 6.37 -13.24 -2.79
CA ALA A 98 7.16 -12.07 -2.46
C ALA A 98 8.00 -12.28 -1.17
N MET A 99 7.40 -12.91 -0.14
CA MET A 99 8.11 -13.24 1.10
C MET A 99 9.25 -14.23 0.86
N ARG A 100 9.04 -15.26 0.04
CA ARG A 100 10.10 -16.23 -0.30
C ARG A 100 11.26 -15.57 -1.02
N ASP A 101 10.97 -14.73 -2.00
CA ASP A 101 12.00 -13.95 -2.70
C ASP A 101 12.76 -13.05 -1.72
N TRP A 102 12.04 -12.33 -0.85
CA TRP A 102 12.67 -11.43 0.11
C TRP A 102 13.62 -12.14 1.06
N VAL A 103 13.19 -13.25 1.67
CA VAL A 103 14.04 -14.02 2.59
C VAL A 103 15.28 -14.55 1.88
N THR A 104 15.15 -14.96 0.61
CA THR A 104 16.27 -15.47 -0.19
C THR A 104 17.27 -14.37 -0.58
N ASN A 105 16.80 -13.14 -0.79
CA ASN A 105 17.60 -12.03 -1.32
C ASN A 105 17.68 -10.84 -0.35
N VAL A 106 17.59 -11.08 0.95
CA VAL A 106 17.47 -10.02 1.96
C VAL A 106 18.63 -9.02 1.94
N ASP A 107 19.81 -9.42 1.50
CA ASP A 107 21.00 -8.57 1.51
C ASP A 107 20.87 -7.36 0.57
N ASN A 108 20.29 -7.53 -0.59
CA ASN A 108 20.14 -6.46 -1.59
C ASN A 108 18.70 -6.01 -1.80
N THR A 109 17.71 -6.71 -1.24
CA THR A 109 16.28 -6.54 -1.53
C THR A 109 15.52 -6.01 -0.32
N PHE A 110 14.64 -5.03 -0.57
CA PHE A 110 13.67 -4.55 0.40
C PHE A 110 12.25 -4.93 -0.05
N TYR A 111 11.49 -5.51 0.86
CA TYR A 111 10.07 -5.81 0.60
C TYR A 111 9.21 -4.61 1.01
N ILE A 112 8.56 -3.98 0.04
CA ILE A 112 7.61 -2.91 0.26
C ILE A 112 6.22 -3.51 0.43
N ILE A 113 5.74 -3.62 1.67
CA ILE A 113 4.43 -4.18 1.96
C ILE A 113 3.31 -3.15 1.78
N GLY A 114 2.21 -3.54 1.13
CA GLY A 114 1.11 -2.65 0.78
C GLY A 114 -0.05 -2.62 1.76
N THR A 115 -0.03 -3.47 2.78
CA THR A 115 -1.11 -3.65 3.75
C THR A 115 -0.59 -3.60 5.18
N ALA A 116 -1.48 -3.33 6.14
CA ALA A 116 -1.14 -3.30 7.57
C ALA A 116 -1.07 -4.72 8.16
N ALA A 117 -0.25 -5.58 7.55
CA ALA A 117 -0.07 -6.98 7.93
C ALA A 117 1.42 -7.36 7.94
N GLY A 118 1.70 -8.60 8.32
CA GLY A 118 3.06 -9.14 8.38
C GLY A 118 3.74 -8.94 9.73
N PRO A 119 5.03 -9.32 9.85
CA PRO A 119 5.77 -9.22 11.09
C PRO A 119 6.10 -7.76 11.44
N HIS A 120 6.36 -7.49 12.72
CA HIS A 120 6.94 -6.20 13.11
C HIS A 120 8.25 -5.95 12.34
N PRO A 121 8.51 -4.73 11.82
CA PRO A 121 7.79 -3.47 12.05
C PRO A 121 6.77 -3.09 10.95
N TYR A 122 6.41 -3.97 10.02
CA TYR A 122 5.59 -3.63 8.85
C TYR A 122 4.25 -2.97 9.18
N PRO A 123 3.41 -3.48 10.11
CA PRO A 123 2.15 -2.80 10.43
C PRO A 123 2.35 -1.37 10.93
N MET A 124 3.41 -1.15 11.71
CA MET A 124 3.78 0.17 12.21
C MET A 124 4.25 1.10 11.08
N LEU A 125 5.09 0.60 10.17
CA LEU A 125 5.55 1.39 9.01
C LEU A 125 4.38 1.83 8.13
N VAL A 126 3.48 0.90 7.80
CA VAL A 126 2.29 1.20 7.00
C VAL A 126 1.40 2.21 7.70
N ARG A 127 1.12 2.03 8.99
CA ARG A 127 0.38 2.99 9.81
C ARG A 127 1.01 4.38 9.74
N ASP A 128 2.29 4.50 10.02
CA ASP A 128 2.96 5.77 10.17
C ASP A 128 3.04 6.54 8.84
N PHE A 129 3.37 5.85 7.75
CA PHE A 129 3.41 6.47 6.42
C PHE A 129 2.01 6.82 5.88
N GLN A 130 0.98 6.03 6.19
CA GLN A 130 -0.40 6.34 5.80
C GLN A 130 -1.08 7.36 6.74
N SER A 131 -0.56 7.60 7.94
CA SER A 131 -1.16 8.53 8.90
C SER A 131 -1.18 9.99 8.43
N ILE A 132 -0.49 10.32 7.34
CA ILE A 132 -0.63 11.61 6.66
C ILE A 132 -2.09 11.88 6.27
N ILE A 133 -2.83 10.84 5.88
CA ILE A 133 -4.26 10.93 5.51
C ILE A 133 -5.07 11.52 6.65
N GLY A 134 -4.98 10.92 7.84
CA GLY A 134 -5.76 11.35 9.00
C GLY A 134 -5.25 12.67 9.60
N ARG A 135 -3.91 12.87 9.63
CA ARG A 135 -3.35 14.16 10.10
C ARG A 135 -3.83 15.33 9.25
N GLU A 136 -3.80 15.18 7.93
CA GLU A 136 -4.30 16.22 7.02
C GLU A 136 -5.83 16.36 7.10
N ALA A 137 -6.57 15.25 7.17
CA ALA A 137 -8.03 15.30 7.31
C ALA A 137 -8.43 16.03 8.59
N ARG A 138 -7.78 15.73 9.72
CA ARG A 138 -8.02 16.39 10.99
C ARG A 138 -7.76 17.90 10.94
N ARG A 139 -6.59 18.29 10.41
CA ARG A 139 -6.21 19.70 10.25
C ARG A 139 -7.18 20.43 9.32
N GLN A 140 -7.45 19.88 8.14
CA GLN A 140 -8.33 20.50 7.15
C GLN A 140 -9.77 20.64 7.65
N CYS A 141 -10.27 19.68 8.43
CA CYS A 141 -11.59 19.77 9.04
C CYS A 141 -11.67 20.96 10.05
N LEU A 142 -10.68 21.08 10.91
CA LEU A 142 -10.59 22.20 11.85
C LEU A 142 -10.49 23.55 11.13
N GLU A 143 -9.67 23.65 10.08
CA GLU A 143 -9.52 24.87 9.28
C GLU A 143 -10.82 25.28 8.58
N GLN A 144 -11.58 24.31 8.06
CA GLN A 144 -12.80 24.59 7.27
C GLN A 144 -14.05 24.78 8.10
N THR A 145 -14.16 24.10 9.24
CA THR A 145 -15.42 24.04 10.02
C THR A 145 -15.26 24.51 11.46
N GLY A 146 -14.06 24.79 11.94
CA GLY A 146 -13.76 25.16 13.33
C GLY A 146 -13.87 24.01 14.34
N LYS A 147 -14.20 22.78 13.91
CA LYS A 147 -14.38 21.62 14.80
C LYS A 147 -13.91 20.31 14.15
N LEU A 148 -13.71 19.28 14.97
CA LEU A 148 -13.48 17.92 14.49
C LEU A 148 -14.74 17.34 13.82
N PRO A 149 -14.59 16.37 12.92
CA PRO A 149 -15.74 15.68 12.35
C PRO A 149 -16.46 14.85 13.42
N ASN A 150 -17.75 14.64 13.28
CA ASN A 150 -18.50 13.74 14.17
C ASN A 150 -18.13 12.27 13.91
N ALA A 151 -17.73 11.95 12.68
CA ALA A 151 -17.33 10.61 12.31
C ALA A 151 -16.32 10.63 11.15
N VAL A 152 -15.46 9.60 11.10
CA VAL A 152 -14.61 9.25 9.96
C VAL A 152 -14.99 7.88 9.45
N VAL A 153 -15.05 7.73 8.13
CA VAL A 153 -15.48 6.49 7.47
C VAL A 153 -14.41 6.09 6.46
N ALA A 154 -14.03 4.82 6.45
CA ALA A 154 -13.09 4.28 5.47
C ALA A 154 -13.52 2.90 4.99
N CYS A 155 -13.32 2.61 3.71
CA CYS A 155 -13.40 1.24 3.21
C CYS A 155 -12.20 0.42 3.73
N VAL A 156 -12.43 -0.86 4.02
CA VAL A 156 -11.41 -1.77 4.53
C VAL A 156 -11.20 -2.91 3.53
N GLY A 157 -10.02 -2.92 2.91
CA GLY A 157 -9.51 -4.09 2.19
C GLY A 157 -8.33 -4.66 2.98
N GLY A 158 -7.09 -4.35 2.59
CA GLY A 158 -5.91 -4.67 3.41
C GLY A 158 -5.69 -3.73 4.62
N GLY A 159 -6.56 -2.76 4.84
CA GLY A 159 -6.58 -1.87 6.00
C GLY A 159 -5.64 -0.66 5.94
N SER A 160 -4.83 -0.51 4.89
CA SER A 160 -3.80 0.54 4.86
C SER A 160 -4.35 1.98 4.86
N ASN A 161 -5.43 2.26 4.10
CA ASN A 161 -6.07 3.57 4.12
C ASN A 161 -6.84 3.81 5.43
N ALA A 162 -7.51 2.78 5.94
CA ALA A 162 -8.29 2.88 7.17
C ALA A 162 -7.40 3.18 8.38
N ILE A 163 -6.30 2.43 8.58
CA ILE A 163 -5.34 2.70 9.66
C ILE A 163 -4.72 4.09 9.52
N GLY A 164 -4.43 4.53 8.28
CA GLY A 164 -3.90 5.86 8.00
C GLY A 164 -4.88 6.98 8.34
N LEU A 165 -6.18 6.77 8.08
CA LEU A 165 -7.22 7.72 8.47
C LEU A 165 -7.48 7.69 9.98
N PHE A 166 -7.69 6.52 10.56
CA PHE A 166 -8.18 6.36 11.93
C PHE A 166 -7.12 6.66 12.99
N HIS A 167 -5.89 6.23 12.78
CA HIS A 167 -4.84 6.35 13.79
C HIS A 167 -4.67 7.77 14.38
N PRO A 168 -4.65 8.87 13.58
CA PRO A 168 -4.56 10.21 14.11
C PRO A 168 -5.78 10.71 14.87
N PHE A 169 -6.91 9.98 14.83
CA PHE A 169 -8.15 10.30 15.56
C PHE A 169 -8.36 9.44 16.81
N LEU A 170 -7.47 8.48 17.11
CA LEU A 170 -7.66 7.55 18.23
C LEU A 170 -7.79 8.22 19.59
N ALA A 171 -7.19 9.39 19.76
CA ALA A 171 -7.30 10.17 21.01
C ALA A 171 -8.53 11.11 21.04
N ASP A 172 -9.24 11.25 19.94
CA ASP A 172 -10.40 12.13 19.83
C ASP A 172 -11.70 11.33 20.12
N GLU A 173 -12.03 11.07 21.38
CA GLU A 173 -13.16 10.23 21.82
C GLU A 173 -14.52 10.66 21.25
N SER A 174 -14.65 11.94 20.86
CA SER A 174 -15.86 12.48 20.23
C SER A 174 -16.02 12.11 18.75
N VAL A 175 -15.02 11.49 18.14
CA VAL A 175 -15.02 11.13 16.70
C VAL A 175 -15.32 9.65 16.53
N ALA A 176 -16.50 9.31 16.00
CA ALA A 176 -16.84 7.92 15.68
C ALA A 176 -16.02 7.44 14.47
N MET A 177 -15.59 6.16 14.48
CA MET A 177 -14.83 5.56 13.40
C MET A 177 -15.58 4.36 12.81
N TYR A 178 -15.82 4.40 11.50
CA TYR A 178 -16.53 3.32 10.80
C TYR A 178 -15.66 2.73 9.69
N GLY A 179 -15.26 1.47 9.86
CA GLY A 179 -14.67 0.66 8.79
C GLY A 179 -15.77 -0.07 8.02
N VAL A 180 -15.75 0.06 6.69
CA VAL A 180 -16.74 -0.59 5.80
C VAL A 180 -16.02 -1.62 4.95
N GLU A 181 -16.39 -2.87 5.10
CA GLU A 181 -15.84 -4.01 4.37
C GLU A 181 -16.89 -4.60 3.43
N ALA A 182 -16.44 -5.12 2.29
CA ALA A 182 -17.31 -5.89 1.40
C ALA A 182 -17.60 -7.25 2.04
N GLY A 183 -18.86 -7.49 2.42
CA GLY A 183 -19.27 -8.72 3.11
C GLY A 183 -19.28 -9.95 2.22
N GLY A 184 -19.38 -9.77 0.90
CA GLY A 184 -19.59 -10.88 -0.04
C GLY A 184 -20.98 -11.53 0.14
N ASP A 185 -21.10 -12.71 -0.42
CA ASP A 185 -22.33 -13.49 -0.33
C ASP A 185 -22.24 -14.61 0.74
N GLY A 186 -21.27 -14.54 1.64
CA GLY A 186 -21.02 -15.52 2.69
C GLY A 186 -19.80 -16.38 2.47
#